data_70943635ceb6f61601c9d0aee03adc41
#
_entry.id   70943635ceb6f61601c9d0aee03adc41
#
_cell.length_a   1.000
_cell.length_b   1.000
_cell.length_c   1.000
_cell.angle_alpha   90.00
_cell.angle_beta   90.00
_cell.angle_gamma   90.00
#
_symmetry.space_group_name_H-M   'P 1'
#
loop_
_entity.id
_entity.type
_entity.pdbx_description
1 polymer ?
#
loop_
_entity_poly.entity_id
_entity_poly.type
_entity_poly.pdbx_seq_one_letter_code
_entity_poly.pdbx_strand_id
1 'polypeptide(L)'
;GMETTLRTDITIEQICKGFIYNELEGKGLFGLSGKLVIQPEYQRNYLYAKQKMEEAVIRSVLNGYPLGLIYFNKVGEEKYEVLDGQQRITSLGRFLTGKFPLIDEKGMPHYYSAMPEDQIKKINETRLTIYICEGEETEIKDWFRTINIVGIPLNLQEISNAVYSGPFVTKAKEEFSNSQNANVQKWSAYIKGDVLRQDFLHVALQW
;
A
#
# COMPACT_ATOMS: atom_id res chain seq x y z
N GLY A 1 -17.45 14.15 -15.91
CA GLY A 1 -16.63 14.27 -14.73
C GLY A 1 -16.13 12.92 -14.23
N MET A 2 -15.27 12.98 -13.25
CA MET A 2 -14.72 11.78 -12.63
C MET A 2 -15.73 11.17 -11.67
N GLU A 3 -15.81 9.85 -11.69
CA GLU A 3 -16.60 9.10 -10.71
C GLU A 3 -15.69 8.25 -9.86
N THR A 4 -16.07 8.05 -8.61
CA THR A 4 -15.30 7.20 -7.71
C THR A 4 -16.21 6.19 -7.04
N THR A 5 -15.69 4.99 -6.85
CA THR A 5 -16.41 3.91 -6.18
C THR A 5 -15.50 3.35 -5.10
N LEU A 6 -16.03 3.23 -3.88
CA LEU A 6 -15.26 2.63 -2.79
C LEU A 6 -15.54 1.14 -2.76
N ARG A 7 -14.48 0.34 -2.80
CA ARG A 7 -14.56 -1.12 -2.72
C ARG A 7 -13.86 -1.58 -1.45
N THR A 8 -14.55 -2.40 -0.67
CA THR A 8 -13.99 -2.97 0.55
C THR A 8 -14.11 -4.48 0.56
N ASP A 9 -14.35 -5.06 -0.61
CA ASP A 9 -14.56 -6.49 -0.74
C ASP A 9 -13.40 -7.26 -1.34
N ILE A 10 -12.37 -6.55 -1.80
CA ILE A 10 -11.23 -7.21 -2.44
C ILE A 10 -10.25 -7.63 -1.36
N THR A 11 -9.94 -8.92 -1.33
CA THR A 11 -9.02 -9.47 -0.32
C THR A 11 -7.58 -9.44 -0.82
N ILE A 12 -6.65 -9.60 0.12
CA ILE A 12 -5.23 -9.69 -0.23
C ILE A 12 -5.00 -10.86 -1.18
N GLU A 13 -5.62 -12.00 -0.92
CA GLU A 13 -5.46 -13.16 -1.78
C GLU A 13 -5.89 -12.84 -3.20
N GLN A 14 -7.03 -12.16 -3.35
CA GLN A 14 -7.54 -11.81 -4.67
C GLN A 14 -6.62 -10.86 -5.42
N ILE A 15 -6.13 -9.83 -4.73
CA ILE A 15 -5.30 -8.84 -5.41
C ILE A 15 -3.94 -9.41 -5.78
N CYS A 16 -3.46 -10.40 -5.02
CA CYS A 16 -2.16 -11.02 -5.28
C CYS A 16 -2.25 -12.18 -6.27
N LYS A 17 -3.45 -12.60 -6.65
CA LYS A 17 -3.57 -13.70 -7.59
C LYS A 17 -3.00 -13.30 -8.93
N GLY A 18 -2.09 -14.13 -9.45
CA GLY A 18 -1.41 -13.82 -10.69
C GLY A 18 -0.35 -12.73 -10.56
N PHE A 19 0.08 -12.46 -9.34
CA PHE A 19 1.10 -11.43 -9.11
C PHE A 19 2.39 -11.77 -9.84
N ILE A 20 2.95 -10.78 -10.53
CA ILE A 20 4.22 -10.90 -11.24
C ILE A 20 5.13 -9.77 -10.78
N TYR A 21 6.35 -10.15 -10.41
CA TYR A 21 7.37 -9.19 -10.01
C TYR A 21 8.52 -9.23 -11.02
N ASN A 22 8.96 -8.06 -11.46
CA ASN A 22 10.10 -7.97 -12.37
C ASN A 22 11.37 -7.73 -11.54
N GLU A 23 12.19 -8.76 -11.43
CA GLU A 23 13.40 -8.68 -10.61
C GLU A 23 14.41 -7.68 -11.18
N LEU A 24 14.50 -7.58 -12.49
CA LEU A 24 15.46 -6.69 -13.12
C LEU A 24 15.10 -5.24 -12.94
N GLU A 25 13.82 -4.92 -13.03
CA GLU A 25 13.36 -3.53 -12.92
C GLU A 25 12.95 -3.18 -11.50
N GLY A 26 12.84 -4.18 -10.62
CA GLY A 26 12.50 -3.93 -9.24
C GLY A 26 11.09 -3.40 -9.05
N LYS A 27 10.11 -4.00 -9.70
CA LYS A 27 8.74 -3.53 -9.55
C LYS A 27 7.73 -4.64 -9.76
N GLY A 28 6.60 -4.53 -9.04
CA GLY A 28 5.46 -5.39 -9.27
C GLY A 28 4.77 -4.97 -10.56
N LEU A 29 4.39 -5.93 -11.36
CA LEU A 29 3.79 -5.63 -12.66
C LEU A 29 2.29 -5.81 -12.66
N PHE A 30 1.82 -6.99 -12.26
CA PHE A 30 0.42 -7.33 -12.39
C PHE A 30 -0.13 -8.00 -11.14
N GLY A 31 -1.41 -7.81 -10.90
CA GLY A 31 -2.15 -8.50 -9.87
C GLY A 31 -3.60 -8.66 -10.29
N LEU A 32 -4.43 -9.13 -9.38
CA LEU A 32 -5.87 -9.31 -9.56
C LEU A 32 -6.15 -10.15 -10.81
N SER A 33 -5.43 -11.26 -10.94
CA SER A 33 -5.56 -12.20 -12.07
C SER A 33 -5.30 -11.52 -13.42
N GLY A 34 -4.36 -10.58 -13.44
CA GLY A 34 -3.98 -9.88 -14.66
C GLY A 34 -4.80 -8.64 -14.95
N LYS A 35 -5.82 -8.36 -14.17
CA LYS A 35 -6.67 -7.19 -14.41
C LYS A 35 -6.07 -5.90 -13.87
N LEU A 36 -5.05 -5.98 -13.05
CA LEU A 36 -4.44 -4.82 -12.42
C LEU A 36 -3.01 -4.66 -12.87
N VAL A 37 -2.68 -3.48 -13.36
CA VAL A 37 -1.29 -3.07 -13.59
C VAL A 37 -0.85 -2.35 -12.32
N ILE A 38 0.14 -2.91 -11.63
CA ILE A 38 0.54 -2.38 -10.34
C ILE A 38 1.43 -1.17 -10.48
N GLN A 39 2.44 -1.28 -11.34
CA GLN A 39 3.42 -0.21 -11.45
C GLN A 39 3.65 0.13 -12.92
N PRO A 40 2.90 1.09 -13.43
CA PRO A 40 3.12 1.56 -14.80
C PRO A 40 4.50 2.17 -14.95
N GLU A 41 4.98 2.27 -16.20
CA GLU A 41 6.34 2.72 -16.48
C GLU A 41 6.65 4.08 -15.90
N TYR A 42 5.68 4.96 -15.85
CA TYR A 42 5.91 6.33 -15.38
C TYR A 42 6.00 6.47 -13.88
N GLN A 43 5.84 5.36 -13.14
CA GLN A 43 5.91 5.42 -11.68
C GLN A 43 7.24 4.87 -11.21
N ARG A 44 7.63 5.29 -10.02
CA ARG A 44 8.92 4.88 -9.51
C ARG A 44 8.93 3.43 -9.02
N ASN A 45 10.13 2.91 -8.93
CA ASN A 45 10.35 1.51 -8.57
C ASN A 45 9.94 1.21 -7.14
N TYR A 46 9.87 -0.09 -6.86
CA TYR A 46 9.57 -0.57 -5.52
C TYR A 46 10.73 -0.26 -4.58
N LEU A 47 10.45 0.47 -3.51
CA LEU A 47 11.48 0.93 -2.57
C LEU A 47 11.40 0.27 -1.21
N TYR A 48 10.29 -0.40 -0.90
CA TYR A 48 10.09 -0.93 0.44
C TYR A 48 11.10 -2.00 0.83
N ALA A 49 11.62 -2.76 -0.12
CA ALA A 49 12.63 -3.77 0.20
C ALA A 49 13.88 -3.12 0.76
N LYS A 50 14.35 -2.05 0.14
CA LYS A 50 15.55 -1.35 0.60
C LYS A 50 15.34 -0.71 1.95
N GLN A 51 14.14 -0.27 2.23
CA GLN A 51 13.83 0.41 3.49
C GLN A 51 13.36 -0.57 4.56
N LYS A 52 13.32 -1.85 4.23
CA LYS A 52 12.85 -2.90 5.13
C LYS A 52 11.43 -2.65 5.60
N MET A 53 10.64 -2.01 4.77
CA MET A 53 9.26 -1.70 5.11
C MET A 53 8.30 -2.78 4.65
N GLU A 54 8.74 -3.70 3.79
CA GLU A 54 7.86 -4.75 3.31
C GLU A 54 7.42 -5.69 4.45
N GLU A 55 8.31 -5.96 5.42
CA GLU A 55 7.92 -6.76 6.57
C GLU A 55 6.88 -6.04 7.41
N ALA A 56 7.00 -4.72 7.52
CA ALA A 56 6.06 -3.95 8.31
C ALA A 56 4.65 -4.00 7.72
N VAL A 57 4.55 -4.07 6.41
CA VAL A 57 3.25 -4.23 5.76
C VAL A 57 2.59 -5.53 6.19
N ILE A 58 3.35 -6.62 6.16
CA ILE A 58 2.82 -7.93 6.54
C ILE A 58 2.48 -7.97 8.02
N ARG A 59 3.35 -7.42 8.87
CA ARG A 59 3.08 -7.38 10.30
C ARG A 59 1.82 -6.58 10.62
N SER A 60 1.58 -5.51 9.86
CA SER A 60 0.36 -4.73 10.04
C SER A 60 -0.87 -5.59 9.75
N VAL A 61 -0.82 -6.39 8.69
CA VAL A 61 -1.92 -7.29 8.38
C VAL A 61 -2.15 -8.27 9.53
N LEU A 62 -1.08 -8.88 10.02
CA LEU A 62 -1.19 -9.87 11.10
C LEU A 62 -1.71 -9.24 12.39
N ASN A 63 -1.41 -7.98 12.61
CA ASN A 63 -1.88 -7.26 13.80
C ASN A 63 -3.28 -6.69 13.62
N GLY A 64 -3.87 -6.84 12.43
CA GLY A 64 -5.20 -6.30 12.18
C GLY A 64 -5.21 -4.80 11.99
N TYR A 65 -4.08 -4.19 11.68
CA TYR A 65 -3.99 -2.75 11.45
C TYR A 65 -4.40 -2.43 10.03
N PRO A 66 -5.04 -1.27 9.82
CA PRO A 66 -5.42 -0.89 8.47
C PRO A 66 -4.19 -0.55 7.63
N LEU A 67 -4.27 -0.87 6.35
CA LEU A 67 -3.17 -0.59 5.42
C LEU A 67 -3.33 0.75 4.70
N GLY A 68 -4.38 1.49 5.03
CA GLY A 68 -4.64 2.76 4.38
C GLY A 68 -5.38 2.57 3.07
N LEU A 69 -5.72 3.69 2.45
CA LEU A 69 -6.45 3.66 1.19
C LEU A 69 -5.54 3.34 0.03
N ILE A 70 -6.10 2.64 -0.91
CA ILE A 70 -5.46 2.35 -2.19
C ILE A 70 -6.34 2.99 -3.26
N TYR A 71 -5.73 3.52 -4.32
CA TYR A 71 -6.44 4.18 -5.39
C TYR A 71 -6.13 3.51 -6.71
N PHE A 72 -7.18 3.09 -7.41
CA PHE A 72 -7.07 2.53 -8.76
C PHE A 72 -7.65 3.50 -9.76
N ASN A 73 -7.11 3.48 -10.97
CA ASN A 73 -7.71 4.11 -12.12
C ASN A 73 -8.29 2.99 -12.99
N LYS A 74 -9.59 3.07 -13.29
CA LYS A 74 -10.20 2.10 -14.19
C LYS A 74 -9.95 2.55 -15.62
N VAL A 75 -9.18 1.75 -16.35
CA VAL A 75 -8.75 2.10 -17.70
C VAL A 75 -9.47 1.30 -18.77
N GLY A 76 -10.35 0.41 -18.37
CA GLY A 76 -11.13 -0.39 -19.30
C GLY A 76 -12.06 -1.30 -18.55
N GLU A 77 -12.76 -2.17 -19.28
CA GLU A 77 -13.64 -3.12 -18.65
C GLU A 77 -12.81 -4.09 -17.82
N GLU A 78 -13.00 -4.07 -16.50
CA GLU A 78 -12.22 -4.90 -15.58
C GLU A 78 -10.72 -4.77 -15.82
N LYS A 79 -10.27 -3.56 -16.08
CA LYS A 79 -8.85 -3.27 -16.22
C LYS A 79 -8.52 -2.04 -15.39
N TYR A 80 -7.50 -2.17 -14.57
CA TYR A 80 -7.17 -1.14 -13.58
C TYR A 80 -5.67 -0.88 -13.54
N GLU A 81 -5.32 0.34 -13.17
CA GLU A 81 -3.95 0.71 -12.85
C GLU A 81 -3.93 1.26 -11.44
N VAL A 82 -2.86 1.00 -10.70
CA VAL A 82 -2.72 1.57 -9.37
C VAL A 82 -2.30 3.02 -9.51
N LEU A 83 -3.08 3.93 -8.92
CA LEU A 83 -2.69 5.32 -8.78
C LEU A 83 -1.85 5.50 -7.53
N ASP A 84 -2.25 4.88 -6.43
CA ASP A 84 -1.50 4.91 -5.19
C ASP A 84 -1.70 3.60 -4.45
N GLY A 85 -0.61 3.09 -3.88
CA GLY A 85 -0.62 1.82 -3.17
C GLY A 85 0.31 0.80 -3.76
N GLN A 86 1.12 1.17 -4.75
CA GLN A 86 2.02 0.24 -5.43
C GLN A 86 2.97 -0.45 -4.45
N GLN A 87 3.52 0.31 -3.51
CA GLN A 87 4.49 -0.26 -2.58
C GLN A 87 3.83 -1.30 -1.68
N ARG A 88 2.64 -0.99 -1.21
CA ARG A 88 1.92 -1.92 -0.33
C ARG A 88 1.49 -3.17 -1.08
N ILE A 89 0.93 -3.00 -2.26
CA ILE A 89 0.48 -4.15 -3.05
C ILE A 89 1.67 -5.02 -3.45
N THR A 90 2.78 -4.40 -3.86
CA THR A 90 3.97 -5.15 -4.22
C THR A 90 4.53 -5.92 -3.03
N SER A 91 4.50 -5.31 -1.83
CA SER A 91 4.95 -6.00 -0.63
C SER A 91 4.10 -7.25 -0.37
N LEU A 92 2.78 -7.10 -0.49
CA LEU A 92 1.88 -8.23 -0.30
C LEU A 92 2.14 -9.33 -1.31
N GLY A 93 2.25 -8.95 -2.59
CA GLY A 93 2.49 -9.93 -3.65
C GLY A 93 3.83 -10.63 -3.48
N ARG A 94 4.86 -9.89 -3.14
CA ARG A 94 6.18 -10.47 -2.91
C ARG A 94 6.15 -11.47 -1.75
N PHE A 95 5.43 -11.13 -0.68
CA PHE A 95 5.36 -12.05 0.46
C PHE A 95 4.60 -13.33 0.09
N LEU A 96 3.44 -13.18 -0.53
CA LEU A 96 2.64 -14.35 -0.90
C LEU A 96 3.32 -15.25 -1.92
N THR A 97 4.23 -14.72 -2.70
CA THR A 97 4.99 -15.50 -3.68
C THR A 97 6.37 -15.91 -3.18
N GLY A 98 6.63 -15.73 -1.88
CA GLY A 98 7.84 -16.27 -1.26
C GLY A 98 9.10 -15.47 -1.50
N LYS A 99 8.99 -14.20 -1.79
CA LYS A 99 10.16 -13.37 -2.13
C LYS A 99 10.90 -12.87 -0.90
N PHE A 100 10.26 -12.82 0.25
CA PHE A 100 10.93 -12.47 1.49
C PHE A 100 10.17 -13.10 2.66
N PRO A 101 10.85 -13.35 3.78
CA PRO A 101 10.21 -13.90 4.98
C PRO A 101 9.97 -12.80 6.01
N LEU A 102 9.18 -13.13 7.03
CA LEU A 102 9.20 -12.38 8.27
C LEU A 102 10.30 -12.96 9.14
N ILE A 103 11.05 -12.08 9.78
CA ILE A 103 12.14 -12.51 10.68
C ILE A 103 11.63 -12.39 12.12
N ASP A 104 11.71 -13.47 12.88
CA ASP A 104 11.23 -13.44 14.25
C ASP A 104 12.30 -12.89 15.21
N GLU A 105 11.98 -12.88 16.50
CA GLU A 105 12.86 -12.31 17.52
C GLU A 105 14.18 -13.02 17.61
N LYS A 106 14.23 -14.28 17.21
CA LYS A 106 15.45 -15.07 17.26
C LYS A 106 16.22 -15.01 15.94
N GLY A 107 15.74 -14.20 14.98
CA GLY A 107 16.39 -14.09 13.69
C GLY A 107 16.00 -15.18 12.71
N MET A 108 14.98 -15.98 13.02
CA MET A 108 14.56 -17.06 12.14
C MET A 108 13.58 -16.58 11.10
N PRO A 109 13.76 -17.01 9.84
CA PRO A 109 12.85 -16.57 8.77
C PRO A 109 11.58 -17.41 8.74
N HIS A 110 10.47 -16.76 8.45
CA HIS A 110 9.18 -17.41 8.30
C HIS A 110 8.57 -16.98 6.97
N TYR A 111 8.63 -17.87 6.01
CA TYR A 111 8.03 -17.62 4.70
C TYR A 111 6.54 -17.91 4.74
N TYR A 112 5.81 -17.23 3.88
CA TYR A 112 4.35 -17.37 3.84
C TYR A 112 3.91 -18.83 3.75
N SER A 113 4.55 -19.62 2.90
CA SER A 113 4.13 -21.01 2.67
C SER A 113 4.31 -21.90 3.92
N ALA A 114 5.13 -21.48 4.86
CA ALA A 114 5.40 -22.27 6.07
C ALA A 114 4.76 -21.66 7.32
N MET A 115 3.94 -20.65 7.17
CA MET A 115 3.28 -20.03 8.33
C MET A 115 2.12 -20.90 8.81
N PRO A 116 1.71 -20.72 10.08
CA PRO A 116 0.54 -21.43 10.57
C PRO A 116 -0.69 -21.10 9.75
N GLU A 117 -1.59 -22.08 9.65
CA GLU A 117 -2.77 -21.95 8.83
C GLU A 117 -3.65 -20.76 9.18
N ASP A 118 -3.78 -20.48 10.48
CA ASP A 118 -4.60 -19.37 10.92
C ASP A 118 -4.02 -18.03 10.49
N GLN A 119 -2.69 -17.93 10.43
CA GLN A 119 -2.05 -16.70 9.98
C GLN A 119 -2.17 -16.54 8.46
N ILE A 120 -2.02 -17.64 7.73
CA ILE A 120 -2.22 -17.62 6.28
C ILE A 120 -3.64 -17.17 5.97
N LYS A 121 -4.61 -17.73 6.69
CA LYS A 121 -6.00 -17.36 6.48
C LYS A 121 -6.22 -15.88 6.79
N LYS A 122 -5.63 -15.39 7.86
CA LYS A 122 -5.77 -13.98 8.23
C LYS A 122 -5.23 -13.07 7.14
N ILE A 123 -4.06 -13.42 6.60
CA ILE A 123 -3.48 -12.62 5.52
C ILE A 123 -4.38 -12.67 4.29
N ASN A 124 -4.76 -13.88 3.88
CA ASN A 124 -5.51 -14.06 2.64
C ASN A 124 -6.86 -13.38 2.66
N GLU A 125 -7.53 -13.41 3.81
CA GLU A 125 -8.90 -12.91 3.90
C GLU A 125 -8.99 -11.46 4.34
N THR A 126 -7.87 -10.81 4.62
CA THR A 126 -7.88 -9.39 4.93
C THR A 126 -8.32 -8.60 3.72
N ARG A 127 -9.28 -7.70 3.94
CA ARG A 127 -9.85 -6.90 2.87
C ARG A 127 -9.14 -5.56 2.78
N LEU A 128 -9.00 -5.10 1.56
CA LEU A 128 -8.37 -3.81 1.29
C LEU A 128 -9.45 -2.76 1.08
N THR A 129 -9.07 -1.51 1.29
CA THR A 129 -9.96 -0.38 1.07
C THR A 129 -9.46 0.34 -0.17
N ILE A 130 -10.24 0.26 -1.24
CA ILE A 130 -9.80 0.72 -2.56
C ILE A 130 -10.81 1.67 -3.14
N TYR A 131 -10.36 2.87 -3.51
CA TYR A 131 -11.15 3.77 -4.32
C TYR A 131 -10.84 3.51 -5.78
N ILE A 132 -11.86 3.27 -6.58
CA ILE A 132 -11.71 3.11 -8.01
C ILE A 132 -12.19 4.39 -8.68
N CYS A 133 -11.28 5.04 -9.38
CA CYS A 133 -11.57 6.29 -10.10
C CYS A 133 -11.81 5.96 -11.55
N GLU A 134 -12.82 6.56 -12.13
CA GLU A 134 -13.18 6.35 -13.52
C GLU A 134 -13.53 7.69 -14.15
N GLY A 135 -13.01 7.96 -15.35
CA GLY A 135 -13.26 9.21 -16.04
C GLY A 135 -12.13 9.51 -17.00
N GLU A 136 -12.00 10.79 -17.36
CA GLU A 136 -10.93 11.18 -18.26
C GLU A 136 -9.59 11.12 -17.55
N GLU A 137 -8.61 10.61 -18.24
CA GLU A 137 -7.29 10.39 -17.66
C GLU A 137 -6.67 11.70 -17.17
N THR A 138 -6.82 12.77 -17.94
CA THR A 138 -6.26 14.05 -17.54
C THR A 138 -6.91 14.57 -16.26
N GLU A 139 -8.20 14.41 -16.14
CA GLU A 139 -8.93 14.87 -14.96
C GLU A 139 -8.49 14.09 -13.73
N ILE A 140 -8.38 12.79 -13.85
CA ILE A 140 -7.96 11.94 -12.73
C ILE A 140 -6.54 12.29 -12.31
N LYS A 141 -5.65 12.48 -13.28
CA LYS A 141 -4.26 12.80 -12.96
C LYS A 141 -4.13 14.18 -12.33
N ASP A 142 -4.91 15.13 -12.79
CA ASP A 142 -4.89 16.48 -12.21
C ASP A 142 -5.39 16.44 -10.77
N TRP A 143 -6.48 15.73 -10.53
CA TRP A 143 -7.00 15.59 -9.19
C TRP A 143 -5.97 14.90 -8.27
N PHE A 144 -5.37 13.83 -8.75
CA PHE A 144 -4.40 13.07 -7.96
C PHE A 144 -3.18 13.93 -7.64
N ARG A 145 -2.70 14.70 -8.62
CA ARG A 145 -1.59 15.61 -8.40
C ARG A 145 -1.95 16.67 -7.37
N THR A 146 -3.16 17.19 -7.44
CA THR A 146 -3.60 18.19 -6.49
C THR A 146 -3.60 17.67 -5.07
N ILE A 147 -4.08 16.45 -4.87
CA ILE A 147 -4.08 15.85 -3.54
C ILE A 147 -2.66 15.68 -3.01
N ASN A 148 -1.73 15.28 -3.87
CA ASN A 148 -0.34 15.15 -3.45
C ASN A 148 0.28 16.49 -3.11
N ILE A 149 -0.04 17.53 -3.88
CA ILE A 149 0.49 18.86 -3.63
C ILE A 149 0.04 19.41 -2.29
N VAL A 150 -1.21 19.14 -1.90
CA VAL A 150 -1.68 19.66 -0.62
C VAL A 150 -1.08 18.92 0.56
N GLY A 151 -0.18 17.98 0.32
CA GLY A 151 0.72 17.54 1.37
C GLY A 151 0.29 16.34 2.16
N ILE A 152 -0.65 15.55 1.64
CA ILE A 152 -0.93 14.26 2.24
C ILE A 152 -0.31 13.22 1.33
N PRO A 153 0.90 12.76 1.65
CA PRO A 153 1.57 11.80 0.79
C PRO A 153 0.85 10.47 0.91
N LEU A 154 0.06 10.16 -0.10
CA LEU A 154 -0.75 8.96 -0.10
C LEU A 154 0.07 7.69 0.05
N ASN A 155 1.33 7.76 -0.35
CA ASN A 155 2.20 6.61 -0.25
C ASN A 155 2.88 6.47 1.11
N LEU A 156 2.70 7.43 1.99
CA LEU A 156 3.26 7.34 3.30
C LEU A 156 2.26 7.23 4.31
N GLN A 157 1.42 7.64 3.99
CA GLN A 157 0.55 7.64 4.89
C GLN A 157 -0.19 6.75 4.72
N GLU A 158 0.15 6.33 4.30
CA GLU A 158 -0.36 5.58 4.40
C GLU A 158 -0.58 5.41 5.33
N ILE A 159 -0.30 5.62 5.72
CA ILE A 159 -0.45 5.56 6.71
C ILE A 159 -1.28 6.22 7.04
N SER A 160 -1.77 6.61 6.62
CA SER A 160 -2.54 7.15 7.08
C SER A 160 -3.48 7.43 6.31
N ASN A 161 -3.92 7.42 5.76
CA ASN A 161 -4.56 7.87 5.37
C ASN A 161 -5.81 8.19 5.20
N ALA A 162 -6.65 8.23 4.65
CA ALA A 162 -7.87 8.70 4.56
C ALA A 162 -8.72 8.52 5.61
N VAL A 163 -8.36 7.67 6.31
CA VAL A 163 -8.87 7.64 7.59
C VAL A 163 -8.74 8.97 8.23
N TYR A 164 -7.94 9.81 7.72
CA TYR A 164 -7.74 11.12 8.25
C TYR A 164 -8.61 12.09 7.52
N SER A 165 -9.60 12.62 8.18
CA SER A 165 -10.45 13.63 7.62
C SER A 165 -10.54 14.81 8.58
N GLY A 166 -10.90 15.97 8.07
CA GLY A 166 -11.09 17.14 8.89
C GLY A 166 -9.83 17.62 9.57
N PRO A 167 -9.91 17.98 10.84
CA PRO A 167 -8.77 18.57 11.55
C PRO A 167 -7.56 17.66 11.58
N PHE A 168 -7.78 16.37 11.65
CA PHE A 168 -6.65 15.47 11.71
C PHE A 168 -5.87 15.45 10.41
N VAL A 169 -6.58 15.49 9.30
CA VAL A 169 -5.93 15.57 8.00
C VAL A 169 -5.13 16.86 7.89
N THR A 170 -5.68 17.97 8.33
CA THR A 170 -4.98 19.25 8.31
C THR A 170 -3.70 19.18 9.11
N LYS A 171 -3.78 18.60 10.29
CA LYS A 171 -2.61 18.49 11.15
C LYS A 171 -1.55 17.59 10.51
N ALA A 172 -1.95 16.49 9.94
CA ALA A 172 -1.01 15.60 9.26
C ALA A 172 -0.32 16.31 8.11
N LYS A 173 -1.06 17.10 7.35
CA LYS A 173 -0.49 17.89 6.27
C LYS A 173 0.55 18.86 6.77
N GLU A 174 0.24 19.55 7.84
CA GLU A 174 1.19 20.51 8.41
C GLU A 174 2.46 19.84 8.85
N GLU A 175 2.36 18.70 9.50
CA GLU A 175 3.52 17.98 9.95
C GLU A 175 4.41 17.57 8.79
N PHE A 176 3.82 17.02 7.74
CA PHE A 176 4.60 16.63 6.58
C PHE A 176 5.20 17.82 5.86
N SER A 177 4.47 18.93 5.78
CA SER A 177 4.97 20.11 5.09
C SER A 177 6.07 20.80 5.83
N ASN A 178 5.98 20.86 7.16
CA ASN A 178 6.89 21.63 7.96
C ASN A 178 8.17 20.91 8.30
N SER A 179 8.15 19.59 8.27
CA SER A 179 9.28 18.82 8.76
C SER A 179 9.32 17.50 8.01
N GLN A 180 9.36 17.62 6.73
CA GLN A 180 9.14 16.47 5.89
C GLN A 180 10.04 15.28 6.21
N ASN A 181 11.34 15.52 6.32
CA ASN A 181 12.25 14.40 6.57
C ASN A 181 12.03 13.79 7.94
N ALA A 182 11.87 14.63 8.95
CA ALA A 182 11.63 14.14 10.30
C ALA A 182 10.31 13.40 10.37
N ASN A 183 9.29 13.92 9.71
CA ASN A 183 7.98 13.26 9.74
C ASN A 183 7.96 11.98 8.95
N VAL A 184 8.67 11.93 7.84
CA VAL A 184 8.80 10.69 7.08
C VAL A 184 9.44 9.62 7.95
N GLN A 185 10.50 9.97 8.68
CA GLN A 185 11.13 9.02 9.58
C GLN A 185 10.19 8.61 10.70
N LYS A 186 9.46 9.57 11.22
CA LYS A 186 8.50 9.31 12.29
C LYS A 186 7.41 8.33 11.84
N TRP A 187 6.85 8.56 10.66
CA TRP A 187 5.83 7.67 10.14
C TRP A 187 6.38 6.30 9.79
N SER A 188 7.60 6.28 9.27
CA SER A 188 8.27 5.02 8.99
C SER A 188 8.51 4.22 10.26
N ALA A 189 8.90 4.89 11.32
CA ALA A 189 9.09 4.23 12.61
C ALA A 189 7.78 3.67 13.14
N TYR A 190 6.69 4.42 12.98
CA TYR A 190 5.37 3.95 13.38
C TYR A 190 5.00 2.66 12.64
N ILE A 191 5.21 2.66 11.35
CA ILE A 191 4.88 1.49 10.53
C ILE A 191 5.76 0.31 10.92
N LYS A 192 7.05 0.56 11.12
CA LYS A 192 7.99 -0.51 11.43
C LYS A 192 7.89 -1.01 12.86
N GLY A 193 7.76 -0.09 13.73
CA GLY A 193 7.81 -0.46 15.10
C GLY A 193 6.53 -0.74 15.71
N ASP A 194 6.18 -0.26 15.33
CA ASP A 194 5.32 -0.37 16.05
C ASP A 194 4.47 -0.72 15.63
N VAL A 195 4.99 -0.41 14.85
CA VAL A 195 4.47 -0.60 14.14
C VAL A 195 4.46 -0.40 13.40
N LEU A 196 4.60 -0.30 12.79
CA LEU A 196 4.67 0.25 12.03
C LEU A 196 4.11 0.61 11.58
N ARG A 197 3.81 1.02 11.45
CA ARG A 197 3.26 1.64 11.26
C ARG A 197 3.02 2.26 10.28
N GLN A 198 2.92 2.23 9.45
CA GLN A 198 2.61 2.75 8.53
C GLN A 198 2.39 2.83 7.88
N ASP A 199 2.32 2.68 7.68
CA ASP A 199 2.37 2.95 7.10
C ASP A 199 1.94 3.08 7.24
N PHE A 200 1.93 3.06 7.79
CA PHE A 200 1.51 3.36 7.91
C PHE A 200 1.15 4.05 8.26
N LEU A 201 1.15 4.35 8.56
CA LEU A 201 0.93 4.81 8.81
C LEU A 201 0.53 4.85 8.62
N HIS A 202 0.66 4.69 8.61
CA HIS A 202 0.35 4.63 8.25
C HIS A 202 0.17 4.48 8.35
N VAL A 203 0.44 4.31 8.64
CA VAL A 203 0.33 4.15 8.67
C VAL A 203 0.24 4.67 9.04
N ALA A 204 0.25 4.82 9.30
CA ALA A 204 0.09 5.09 9.51
C ALA A 204 -0.12 5.67 9.60
N LEU A 205 -0.18 6.03 9.82
CA LEU A 205 -0.35 6.11 9.93
C LEU A 205 -0.43 5.80 9.82
N GLN A 206 -0.19 5.29 9.62
CA GLN A 206 -0.24 4.72 9.32
C GLN A 206 -0.14 4.35 9.39
N TRP A 207 -0.14 4.55 9.92
CA TRP A 207 -0.14 4.08 9.77
C TRP A 207 -0.02 3.98 9.82
#